data_d33c5124cb04f6fa858402508266e223
#
_entry.id   d33c5124cb04f6fa858402508266e223
#
_cell.length_a   1.000
_cell.length_b   1.000
_cell.length_c   1.000
_cell.angle_alpha   90.00
_cell.angle_beta   90.00
_cell.angle_gamma   90.00
#
_symmetry.space_group_name_H-M   'P 1'
#
loop_
_entity.id
_entity.type
_entity.pdbx_description
1 polymer ?
#
loop_
_entity_poly.entity_id
_entity_poly.type
_entity_poly.pdbx_seq_one_letter_code
_entity_poly.pdbx_strand_id
1 'polypeptide(L)'
;MSTGELSRVPGVVQQSSFDVGMRLAQRHGELEGRPAEFDLLGLRWDLLPEVFAPIHTASTELFARWLPYPSGGKFIEIGCGAGVIAVNAALHGCTSVSAVDIVPAAVRNTELNAARHGVTDRVRVLGSDIFDALDPDERFDVVFWNSNVVPAPADFNCTIPTQRAIFDPGYAAHKRYLREGIARLTENGRLFLGFNSLGDIARLRALAARMGLRATEMQRATHRTGNAPVTFQLLEITATNRL
;
A
#
# COMPACT_ATOMS: atom_id res chain seq x y z
N MET A 1 37.26 47.44 10.61
CA MET A 1 35.96 46.82 11.03
C MET A 1 35.28 46.42 9.74
N SER A 2 35.39 45.14 9.38
CA SER A 2 34.80 44.61 8.16
C SER A 2 33.72 43.63 8.59
N THR A 3 32.47 43.99 8.35
CA THR A 3 31.29 43.15 8.59
C THR A 3 31.18 42.18 7.43
N GLY A 4 31.51 40.92 7.70
CA GLY A 4 31.34 39.83 6.74
C GLY A 4 29.87 39.56 6.48
N GLU A 5 29.40 39.77 5.27
CA GLU A 5 28.13 39.28 4.73
C GLU A 5 28.18 37.76 4.63
N LEU A 6 27.43 37.11 5.50
CA LEU A 6 27.10 35.69 5.34
C LEU A 6 26.20 35.52 4.14
N SER A 7 26.72 35.03 3.04
CA SER A 7 26.00 34.63 1.84
C SER A 7 24.96 33.57 2.21
N ARG A 8 23.67 33.95 2.13
CA ARG A 8 22.56 33.03 2.22
C ARG A 8 22.59 32.11 0.99
N VAL A 9 22.88 30.86 1.19
CA VAL A 9 22.65 29.79 0.21
C VAL A 9 21.15 29.78 -0.11
N PRO A 10 20.73 29.81 -1.41
CA PRO A 10 19.33 29.77 -1.78
C PRO A 10 18.70 28.49 -1.18
N GLY A 11 17.69 28.65 -0.34
CA GLY A 11 17.01 27.54 0.32
C GLY A 11 16.42 26.59 -0.71
N VAL A 12 16.78 25.32 -0.62
CA VAL A 12 16.05 24.22 -1.27
C VAL A 12 14.63 24.30 -0.74
N VAL A 13 13.67 24.72 -1.57
CA VAL A 13 12.25 24.69 -1.22
C VAL A 13 11.90 23.24 -0.98
N GLN A 14 11.65 22.86 0.27
CA GLN A 14 11.23 21.53 0.64
C GLN A 14 9.83 21.33 0.04
N GLN A 15 9.73 20.48 -0.99
CA GLN A 15 8.47 20.20 -1.65
C GLN A 15 7.52 19.51 -0.67
N SER A 16 6.25 19.92 -0.66
CA SER A 16 5.26 19.28 0.19
C SER A 16 5.01 17.81 -0.24
N SER A 17 4.66 16.94 0.71
CA SER A 17 4.29 15.56 0.39
C SER A 17 3.13 15.50 -0.63
N PHE A 18 2.22 16.47 -0.58
CA PHE A 18 1.11 16.60 -1.52
C PHE A 18 1.62 16.84 -2.95
N ASP A 19 2.55 17.76 -3.16
CA ASP A 19 3.11 18.04 -4.50
C ASP A 19 3.89 16.84 -5.05
N VAL A 20 4.61 16.12 -4.18
CA VAL A 20 5.29 14.87 -4.56
C VAL A 20 4.24 13.83 -4.96
N GLY A 21 3.17 13.68 -4.17
CA GLY A 21 2.06 12.77 -4.46
C GLY A 21 1.37 13.07 -5.79
N MET A 22 1.12 14.35 -6.10
CA MET A 22 0.51 14.75 -7.39
C MET A 22 1.40 14.34 -8.59
N ARG A 23 2.72 14.57 -8.51
CA ARG A 23 3.64 14.13 -9.58
C ARG A 23 3.71 12.61 -9.71
N LEU A 24 3.68 11.89 -8.59
CA LEU A 24 3.62 10.42 -8.62
C LEU A 24 2.32 9.94 -9.27
N ALA A 25 1.17 10.52 -8.89
CA ALA A 25 -0.11 10.16 -9.48
C ALA A 25 -0.13 10.38 -11.00
N GLN A 26 0.39 11.52 -11.46
CA GLN A 26 0.53 11.82 -12.88
C GLN A 26 1.43 10.78 -13.57
N ARG A 27 2.62 10.52 -13.04
CA ARG A 27 3.57 9.54 -13.60
C ARG A 27 2.98 8.13 -13.70
N HIS A 28 2.22 7.71 -12.69
CA HIS A 28 1.54 6.41 -12.72
C HIS A 28 0.37 6.37 -13.71
N GLY A 29 -0.22 7.52 -14.04
CA GLY A 29 -1.30 7.68 -15.01
C GLY A 29 -0.84 7.84 -16.46
N GLU A 30 0.45 8.16 -16.69
CA GLU A 30 1.01 8.32 -18.04
C GLU A 30 0.96 6.99 -18.80
N LEU A 31 0.37 7.02 -20.00
CA LEU A 31 0.28 5.84 -20.89
C LEU A 31 1.43 5.78 -21.90
N GLU A 32 1.98 6.94 -22.27
CA GLU A 32 3.11 7.01 -23.19
C GLU A 32 4.36 6.39 -22.58
N GLY A 33 4.97 5.42 -23.27
CA GLY A 33 6.13 4.69 -22.77
C GLY A 33 5.86 3.73 -21.61
N ARG A 34 4.59 3.56 -21.19
CA ARG A 34 4.21 2.61 -20.15
C ARG A 34 4.30 1.18 -20.70
N PRO A 35 5.06 0.27 -20.08
CA PRO A 35 5.11 -1.11 -20.52
C PRO A 35 3.78 -1.82 -20.19
N ALA A 36 3.36 -2.74 -21.08
CA ALA A 36 2.22 -3.64 -20.82
C ALA A 36 2.59 -4.78 -19.87
N GLU A 37 3.87 -5.03 -19.68
CA GLU A 37 4.43 -6.04 -18.78
C GLU A 37 5.64 -5.48 -18.04
N PHE A 38 5.96 -6.07 -16.89
CA PHE A 38 7.16 -5.72 -16.11
C PHE A 38 7.73 -6.93 -15.40
N ASP A 39 9.02 -6.87 -15.06
CA ASP A 39 9.70 -7.90 -14.27
C ASP A 39 9.85 -7.43 -12.81
N LEU A 40 9.43 -8.26 -11.86
CA LEU A 40 9.56 -8.02 -10.43
C LEU A 40 9.64 -9.36 -9.67
N LEU A 41 10.46 -9.45 -8.64
CA LEU A 41 10.66 -10.67 -7.84
C LEU A 41 11.09 -11.90 -8.66
N GLY A 42 11.75 -11.69 -9.80
CA GLY A 42 12.14 -12.76 -10.72
C GLY A 42 11.00 -13.33 -11.57
N LEU A 43 9.84 -12.69 -11.57
CA LEU A 43 8.65 -13.08 -12.32
C LEU A 43 8.21 -11.95 -13.25
N ARG A 44 7.49 -12.31 -14.33
CA ARG A 44 6.90 -11.38 -15.29
C ARG A 44 5.42 -11.14 -14.98
N TRP A 45 5.00 -9.89 -15.02
CA TRP A 45 3.67 -9.42 -14.64
C TRP A 45 3.02 -8.60 -15.74
N ASP A 46 1.71 -8.74 -15.93
CA ASP A 46 0.91 -7.84 -16.75
C ASP A 46 0.64 -6.52 -16.04
N LEU A 47 0.59 -5.43 -16.78
CA LEU A 47 0.29 -4.10 -16.27
C LEU A 47 -0.74 -3.38 -17.15
N LEU A 48 -1.98 -3.33 -16.67
CA LEU A 48 -3.05 -2.63 -17.35
C LEU A 48 -2.96 -1.10 -17.17
N PRO A 49 -3.52 -0.30 -18.10
CA PRO A 49 -3.77 1.11 -17.88
C PRO A 49 -4.53 1.38 -16.55
N GLU A 50 -4.39 2.57 -15.99
CA GLU A 50 -5.03 3.02 -14.75
C GLU A 50 -4.61 2.31 -13.47
N VAL A 51 -3.79 1.26 -13.55
CA VAL A 51 -3.27 0.53 -12.39
C VAL A 51 -1.97 1.19 -11.91
N PHE A 52 -1.77 1.25 -10.60
CA PHE A 52 -0.50 1.69 -10.03
C PHE A 52 0.66 0.82 -10.55
N ALA A 53 1.68 1.47 -11.12
CA ALA A 53 2.80 0.74 -11.75
C ALA A 53 3.92 0.45 -10.73
N PRO A 54 4.15 -0.82 -10.34
CA PRO A 54 5.16 -1.19 -9.34
C PRO A 54 6.60 -0.81 -9.72
N ILE A 55 6.84 -0.56 -11.00
CA ILE A 55 8.16 -0.18 -11.54
C ILE A 55 8.60 1.25 -11.17
N HIS A 56 7.70 2.10 -10.68
CA HIS A 56 8.02 3.49 -10.37
C HIS A 56 8.40 3.72 -8.90
N THR A 57 8.19 2.74 -8.04
CA THR A 57 8.55 2.81 -6.61
C THR A 57 9.03 1.44 -6.12
N ALA A 58 9.84 1.43 -5.06
CA ALA A 58 10.32 0.19 -4.44
C ALA A 58 9.28 -0.47 -3.51
N SER A 59 8.11 0.15 -3.28
CA SER A 59 7.16 -0.28 -2.24
C SER A 59 6.70 -1.72 -2.41
N THR A 60 6.24 -2.09 -3.60
CA THR A 60 5.69 -3.42 -3.88
C THR A 60 6.74 -4.51 -3.67
N GLU A 61 7.96 -4.31 -4.17
CA GLU A 61 9.04 -5.28 -3.98
C GLU A 61 9.45 -5.43 -2.52
N LEU A 62 9.63 -4.31 -1.81
CA LEU A 62 10.02 -4.31 -0.40
C LEU A 62 8.97 -5.03 0.46
N PHE A 63 7.71 -4.67 0.32
CA PHE A 63 6.64 -5.29 1.12
C PHE A 63 6.44 -6.75 0.76
N ALA A 64 6.53 -7.12 -0.53
CA ALA A 64 6.46 -8.52 -0.93
C ALA A 64 7.57 -9.39 -0.30
N ARG A 65 8.77 -8.81 -0.10
CA ARG A 65 9.90 -9.49 0.56
C ARG A 65 9.80 -9.51 2.09
N TRP A 66 9.14 -8.54 2.69
CA TRP A 66 9.09 -8.37 4.16
C TRP A 66 7.91 -9.06 4.81
N LEU A 67 6.83 -9.30 4.06
CA LEU A 67 5.61 -9.88 4.61
C LEU A 67 5.83 -11.34 5.05
N PRO A 68 5.38 -11.70 6.25
CA PRO A 68 5.39 -13.08 6.71
C PRO A 68 4.17 -13.82 6.16
N TYR A 69 4.27 -14.39 4.96
CA TYR A 69 3.19 -15.14 4.35
C TYR A 69 2.84 -16.39 5.17
N PRO A 70 1.56 -16.56 5.59
CA PRO A 70 1.15 -17.71 6.41
C PRO A 70 1.03 -18.96 5.54
N SER A 71 2.06 -19.82 5.54
CA SER A 71 2.00 -21.12 4.84
C SER A 71 0.85 -21.96 5.38
N GLY A 72 -0.02 -22.44 4.48
CA GLY A 72 -1.26 -23.13 4.84
C GLY A 72 -2.38 -22.23 5.34
N GLY A 73 -2.14 -20.93 5.53
CA GLY A 73 -3.09 -19.97 6.09
C GLY A 73 -3.83 -19.11 5.05
N LYS A 74 -4.59 -18.15 5.56
CA LYS A 74 -5.41 -17.21 4.79
C LYS A 74 -4.79 -15.82 4.80
N PHE A 75 -4.66 -15.23 3.62
CA PHE A 75 -4.09 -13.90 3.42
C PHE A 75 -5.10 -12.96 2.75
N ILE A 76 -5.11 -11.68 3.11
CA ILE A 76 -5.82 -10.65 2.34
C ILE A 76 -4.92 -9.46 2.06
N GLU A 77 -4.96 -8.97 0.81
CA GLU A 77 -4.41 -7.70 0.39
C GLU A 77 -5.51 -6.68 0.09
N ILE A 78 -5.42 -5.52 0.74
CA ILE A 78 -6.26 -4.36 0.44
C ILE A 78 -5.52 -3.48 -0.58
N GLY A 79 -6.22 -3.00 -1.63
CA GLY A 79 -5.62 -2.24 -2.70
C GLY A 79 -4.60 -3.06 -3.50
N CYS A 80 -5.04 -4.18 -4.08
CA CYS A 80 -4.15 -5.16 -4.69
C CYS A 80 -3.44 -4.69 -5.97
N GLY A 81 -3.94 -3.65 -6.65
CA GLY A 81 -3.29 -3.05 -7.82
C GLY A 81 -3.01 -4.06 -8.93
N ALA A 82 -1.73 -4.30 -9.22
CA ALA A 82 -1.31 -5.31 -10.20
C ALA A 82 -1.32 -6.75 -9.64
N GLY A 83 -1.67 -6.95 -8.38
CA GLY A 83 -1.81 -8.27 -7.75
C GLY A 83 -0.50 -8.94 -7.35
N VAL A 84 0.62 -8.22 -7.40
CA VAL A 84 1.95 -8.81 -7.12
C VAL A 84 2.02 -9.46 -5.74
N ILE A 85 1.57 -8.77 -4.69
CA ILE A 85 1.65 -9.28 -3.32
C ILE A 85 0.66 -10.40 -3.07
N ALA A 86 -0.59 -10.28 -3.56
CA ALA A 86 -1.61 -11.33 -3.43
C ALA A 86 -1.18 -12.63 -4.14
N VAL A 87 -0.72 -12.52 -5.40
CA VAL A 87 -0.21 -13.68 -6.15
C VAL A 87 1.02 -14.27 -5.47
N ASN A 88 1.95 -13.42 -5.01
CA ASN A 88 3.14 -13.86 -4.28
C ASN A 88 2.76 -14.60 -2.98
N ALA A 89 1.71 -14.18 -2.26
CA ALA A 89 1.21 -14.89 -1.08
C ALA A 89 0.76 -16.32 -1.43
N ALA A 90 0.02 -16.49 -2.53
CA ALA A 90 -0.37 -17.82 -3.01
C ALA A 90 0.85 -18.68 -3.42
N LEU A 91 1.84 -18.09 -4.10
CA LEU A 91 3.09 -18.78 -4.47
C LEU A 91 3.93 -19.18 -3.25
N HIS A 92 3.83 -18.45 -2.13
CA HIS A 92 4.49 -18.77 -0.85
C HIS A 92 3.66 -19.68 0.06
N GLY A 93 2.63 -20.35 -0.48
CA GLY A 93 1.93 -21.42 0.22
C GLY A 93 0.69 -21.00 1.02
N CYS A 94 0.20 -19.77 0.87
CA CYS A 94 -1.12 -19.43 1.36
C CYS A 94 -2.18 -20.28 0.64
N THR A 95 -3.10 -20.89 1.38
CA THR A 95 -4.14 -21.77 0.81
C THR A 95 -5.33 -20.99 0.29
N SER A 96 -5.57 -19.79 0.82
CA SER A 96 -6.62 -18.89 0.39
C SER A 96 -6.12 -17.45 0.46
N VAL A 97 -6.24 -16.73 -0.63
CA VAL A 97 -5.87 -15.33 -0.75
C VAL A 97 -7.09 -14.55 -1.25
N SER A 98 -7.47 -13.52 -0.51
CA SER A 98 -8.40 -12.50 -1.00
C SER A 98 -7.61 -11.27 -1.43
N ALA A 99 -7.88 -10.77 -2.62
CA ALA A 99 -7.28 -9.55 -3.16
C ALA A 99 -8.41 -8.57 -3.49
N VAL A 100 -8.39 -7.39 -2.89
CA VAL A 100 -9.47 -6.43 -3.10
C VAL A 100 -8.94 -5.08 -3.59
N ASP A 101 -9.68 -4.44 -4.49
CA ASP A 101 -9.37 -3.09 -4.95
C ASP A 101 -10.65 -2.34 -5.31
N ILE A 102 -10.65 -1.02 -5.11
CA ILE A 102 -11.76 -0.14 -5.48
C ILE A 102 -11.74 0.20 -6.98
N VAL A 103 -10.59 0.03 -7.65
CA VAL A 103 -10.38 0.35 -9.06
C VAL A 103 -10.64 -0.89 -9.91
N PRO A 104 -11.65 -0.88 -10.82
CA PRO A 104 -11.98 -2.07 -11.63
C PRO A 104 -10.82 -2.57 -12.51
N ALA A 105 -9.94 -1.66 -12.99
CA ALA A 105 -8.77 -2.05 -13.76
C ALA A 105 -7.76 -2.85 -12.89
N ALA A 106 -7.62 -2.52 -11.59
CA ALA A 106 -6.76 -3.24 -10.67
C ALA A 106 -7.31 -4.66 -10.38
N VAL A 107 -8.63 -4.79 -10.21
CA VAL A 107 -9.29 -6.10 -10.08
C VAL A 107 -8.95 -6.98 -11.28
N ARG A 108 -9.19 -6.50 -12.51
CA ARG A 108 -8.86 -7.23 -13.74
C ARG A 108 -7.37 -7.55 -13.87
N ASN A 109 -6.50 -6.60 -13.49
CA ASN A 109 -5.06 -6.81 -13.54
C ASN A 109 -4.59 -7.93 -12.60
N THR A 110 -5.14 -7.95 -11.39
CA THR A 110 -4.86 -9.01 -10.42
C THR A 110 -5.35 -10.37 -10.91
N GLU A 111 -6.54 -10.45 -11.51
CA GLU A 111 -7.06 -11.68 -12.13
C GLU A 111 -6.14 -12.18 -13.25
N LEU A 112 -5.67 -11.29 -14.14
CA LEU A 112 -4.74 -11.65 -15.21
C LEU A 112 -3.43 -12.22 -14.63
N ASN A 113 -2.87 -11.59 -13.62
CA ASN A 113 -1.63 -12.05 -13.01
C ASN A 113 -1.83 -13.33 -12.18
N ALA A 114 -2.96 -13.53 -11.54
CA ALA A 114 -3.31 -14.80 -10.89
C ALA A 114 -3.39 -15.95 -11.91
N ALA A 115 -3.98 -15.69 -13.08
CA ALA A 115 -4.04 -16.65 -14.19
C ALA A 115 -2.66 -16.92 -14.78
N ARG A 116 -1.85 -15.87 -15.06
CA ARG A 116 -0.48 -15.99 -15.58
C ARG A 116 0.39 -16.91 -14.70
N HIS A 117 0.25 -16.80 -13.39
CA HIS A 117 1.05 -17.56 -12.42
C HIS A 117 0.38 -18.85 -11.93
N GLY A 118 -0.77 -19.23 -12.51
CA GLY A 118 -1.43 -20.52 -12.21
C GLY A 118 -1.94 -20.65 -10.77
N VAL A 119 -2.44 -19.54 -10.18
CA VAL A 119 -2.93 -19.51 -8.79
C VAL A 119 -4.39 -19.05 -8.65
N THR A 120 -5.16 -19.10 -9.73
CA THR A 120 -6.58 -18.70 -9.75
C THR A 120 -7.46 -19.52 -8.82
N ASP A 121 -7.08 -20.74 -8.52
CA ASP A 121 -7.73 -21.64 -7.56
C ASP A 121 -7.59 -21.19 -6.11
N ARG A 122 -6.59 -20.35 -5.81
CA ARG A 122 -6.27 -19.87 -4.46
C ARG A 122 -6.44 -18.37 -4.28
N VAL A 123 -6.48 -17.58 -5.36
CA VAL A 123 -6.61 -16.12 -5.33
C VAL A 123 -8.00 -15.71 -5.78
N ARG A 124 -8.82 -15.25 -4.85
CA ARG A 124 -10.13 -14.63 -5.12
C ARG A 124 -9.96 -13.12 -5.20
N VAL A 125 -10.38 -12.50 -6.31
CA VAL A 125 -10.28 -11.06 -6.53
C VAL A 125 -11.66 -10.42 -6.48
N LEU A 126 -11.81 -9.29 -5.76
CA LEU A 126 -13.08 -8.61 -5.57
C LEU A 126 -12.95 -7.09 -5.75
N GLY A 127 -13.95 -6.46 -6.38
CA GLY A 127 -14.13 -5.01 -6.31
C GLY A 127 -14.66 -4.62 -4.93
N SER A 128 -13.89 -3.84 -4.16
CA SER A 128 -14.25 -3.48 -2.79
C SER A 128 -13.62 -2.16 -2.35
N ASP A 129 -14.37 -1.37 -1.60
CA ASP A 129 -13.79 -0.30 -0.78
C ASP A 129 -13.39 -0.90 0.58
N ILE A 130 -12.08 -1.12 0.74
CA ILE A 130 -11.46 -1.81 1.89
C ILE A 130 -12.10 -3.19 2.10
N PHE A 131 -12.98 -3.38 3.10
CA PHE A 131 -13.55 -4.67 3.48
C PHE A 131 -15.02 -4.85 3.07
N ASP A 132 -15.64 -3.90 2.35
CA ASP A 132 -17.09 -3.86 2.12
C ASP A 132 -17.63 -5.09 1.37
N ALA A 133 -16.87 -5.68 0.45
CA ALA A 133 -17.30 -6.84 -0.33
C ALA A 133 -17.03 -8.19 0.35
N LEU A 134 -16.45 -8.19 1.56
CA LEU A 134 -16.14 -9.43 2.29
C LEU A 134 -17.31 -9.84 3.19
N ASP A 135 -17.47 -11.15 3.36
CA ASP A 135 -18.37 -11.68 4.37
C ASP A 135 -17.98 -11.12 5.76
N PRO A 136 -18.94 -10.64 6.57
CA PRO A 136 -18.66 -10.12 7.92
C PRO A 136 -17.90 -11.08 8.83
N ASP A 137 -18.09 -12.38 8.66
CA ASP A 137 -17.47 -13.42 9.49
C ASP A 137 -16.14 -13.93 8.92
N GLU A 138 -15.72 -13.44 7.76
CA GLU A 138 -14.46 -13.85 7.14
C GLU A 138 -13.25 -13.35 7.93
N ARG A 139 -12.31 -14.28 8.23
CA ARG A 139 -11.11 -14.01 9.03
C ARG A 139 -9.85 -14.48 8.31
N PHE A 140 -8.73 -13.76 8.55
CA PHE A 140 -7.44 -13.96 7.90
C PHE A 140 -6.33 -14.10 8.91
N ASP A 141 -5.32 -14.88 8.56
CA ASP A 141 -4.09 -15.01 9.35
C ASP A 141 -3.15 -13.83 9.12
N VAL A 142 -3.20 -13.24 7.93
CA VAL A 142 -2.53 -11.98 7.62
C VAL A 142 -3.46 -11.07 6.84
N VAL A 143 -3.62 -9.85 7.33
CA VAL A 143 -4.26 -8.71 6.65
C VAL A 143 -3.18 -7.70 6.31
N PHE A 144 -3.07 -7.30 5.05
CA PHE A 144 -2.08 -6.35 4.58
C PHE A 144 -2.68 -5.27 3.67
N TRP A 145 -2.11 -4.08 3.77
CA TRP A 145 -2.38 -2.97 2.86
C TRP A 145 -1.09 -2.18 2.58
N ASN A 146 -0.70 -2.09 1.31
CA ASN A 146 0.28 -1.11 0.84
C ASN A 146 -0.45 0.22 0.66
N SER A 147 -0.45 1.05 1.69
CA SER A 147 -1.44 2.13 1.81
C SER A 147 -1.14 3.38 0.97
N ASN A 148 -2.20 4.11 0.64
CA ASN A 148 -2.20 5.42 0.02
C ASN A 148 -1.84 6.50 1.06
N VAL A 149 -0.55 6.65 1.36
CA VAL A 149 -0.04 7.34 2.55
C VAL A 149 -0.16 8.87 2.55
N VAL A 150 -0.25 9.50 1.36
CA VAL A 150 -0.16 10.97 1.26
C VAL A 150 -1.44 11.61 1.80
N PRO A 151 -1.33 12.46 2.84
CA PRO A 151 -2.50 13.15 3.36
C PRO A 151 -3.01 14.19 2.35
N ALA A 152 -4.32 14.25 2.22
CA ALA A 152 -5.01 15.29 1.46
C ALA A 152 -6.14 15.90 2.30
N PRO A 153 -6.62 17.12 1.96
CA PRO A 153 -7.83 17.69 2.56
C PRO A 153 -9.01 16.71 2.47
N ALA A 154 -9.92 16.74 3.44
CA ALA A 154 -11.03 15.79 3.49
C ALA A 154 -11.99 15.90 2.30
N ASP A 155 -12.06 17.06 1.68
CA ASP A 155 -12.84 17.37 0.47
C ASP A 155 -12.05 17.17 -0.84
N PHE A 156 -10.81 16.66 -0.76
CA PHE A 156 -10.01 16.36 -1.95
C PHE A 156 -10.67 15.25 -2.76
N ASN A 157 -11.03 15.55 -4.00
CA ASN A 157 -11.63 14.59 -4.91
C ASN A 157 -10.56 14.00 -5.84
N CYS A 158 -10.36 12.69 -5.78
CA CYS A 158 -9.50 11.95 -6.71
C CYS A 158 -10.16 11.90 -8.10
N THR A 159 -9.62 12.64 -9.06
CA THR A 159 -10.16 12.74 -10.42
C THR A 159 -9.65 11.67 -11.37
N ILE A 160 -8.53 11.02 -11.03
CA ILE A 160 -7.95 9.89 -11.77
C ILE A 160 -7.69 8.70 -10.85
N PRO A 161 -7.77 7.46 -11.35
CA PRO A 161 -7.61 6.23 -10.54
C PRO A 161 -6.29 6.18 -9.74
N THR A 162 -5.18 6.62 -10.35
CA THR A 162 -3.86 6.60 -9.71
C THR A 162 -3.73 7.53 -8.51
N GLN A 163 -4.56 8.57 -8.41
CA GLN A 163 -4.62 9.40 -7.19
C GLN A 163 -5.15 8.61 -5.99
N ARG A 164 -6.09 7.67 -6.20
CA ARG A 164 -6.63 6.81 -5.12
C ARG A 164 -5.57 5.89 -4.52
N ALA A 165 -4.57 5.50 -5.31
CA ALA A 165 -3.45 4.69 -4.82
C ALA A 165 -2.42 5.48 -4.00
N ILE A 166 -2.52 6.82 -3.97
CA ILE A 166 -1.50 7.70 -3.39
C ILE A 166 -2.06 8.53 -2.24
N PHE A 167 -3.28 9.09 -2.41
CA PHE A 167 -3.88 10.02 -1.45
C PHE A 167 -4.95 9.37 -0.58
N ASP A 168 -4.94 9.69 0.71
CA ASP A 168 -6.03 9.40 1.63
C ASP A 168 -6.66 10.70 2.17
N PRO A 169 -7.76 11.18 1.55
CA PRO A 169 -8.45 12.37 2.01
C PRO A 169 -8.93 12.25 3.44
N GLY A 170 -8.47 13.17 4.30
CA GLY A 170 -8.80 13.16 5.72
C GLY A 170 -8.26 11.97 6.53
N TYR A 171 -7.46 11.08 5.94
CA TYR A 171 -7.05 9.77 6.50
C TYR A 171 -8.25 8.85 6.79
N ALA A 172 -9.27 8.95 5.93
CA ALA A 172 -10.52 8.22 6.10
C ALA A 172 -10.33 6.71 5.90
N ALA A 173 -9.56 6.32 4.86
CA ALA A 173 -9.27 4.92 4.58
C ALA A 173 -8.39 4.29 5.67
N HIS A 174 -7.35 4.99 6.15
CA HIS A 174 -6.54 4.52 7.28
C HIS A 174 -7.39 4.33 8.55
N LYS A 175 -8.30 5.27 8.83
CA LYS A 175 -9.22 5.16 9.98
C LYS A 175 -10.11 3.92 9.88
N ARG A 176 -10.64 3.62 8.68
CA ARG A 176 -11.44 2.41 8.44
C ARG A 176 -10.60 1.15 8.58
N TYR A 177 -9.44 1.11 7.92
CA TYR A 177 -8.53 -0.04 7.96
C TYR A 177 -8.12 -0.41 9.39
N LEU A 178 -7.72 0.58 10.19
CA LEU A 178 -7.36 0.36 11.59
C LEU A 178 -8.53 -0.20 12.42
N ARG A 179 -9.75 0.35 12.24
CA ARG A 179 -10.93 -0.06 12.99
C ARG A 179 -11.41 -1.45 12.61
N GLU A 180 -11.47 -1.72 11.30
CA GLU A 180 -12.09 -2.93 10.75
C GLU A 180 -11.08 -4.09 10.65
N GLY A 181 -9.80 -3.80 10.35
CA GLY A 181 -8.78 -4.81 10.11
C GLY A 181 -8.50 -5.72 11.29
N ILE A 182 -8.52 -5.20 12.52
CA ILE A 182 -8.35 -6.03 13.73
C ILE A 182 -9.48 -7.05 13.88
N ALA A 183 -10.73 -6.67 13.53
CA ALA A 183 -11.87 -7.56 13.58
C ALA A 183 -11.85 -8.65 12.50
N ARG A 184 -10.98 -8.51 11.50
CA ARG A 184 -10.79 -9.49 10.40
C ARG A 184 -9.68 -10.51 10.68
N LEU A 185 -9.07 -10.50 11.85
CA LEU A 185 -8.01 -11.44 12.20
C LEU A 185 -8.56 -12.76 12.76
N THR A 186 -7.90 -13.87 12.43
CA THR A 186 -7.98 -15.10 13.22
C THR A 186 -7.38 -14.87 14.62
N GLU A 187 -7.49 -15.83 15.52
CA GLU A 187 -6.98 -15.72 16.90
C GLU A 187 -5.49 -15.30 16.95
N ASN A 188 -4.68 -15.88 16.07
CA ASN A 188 -3.25 -15.59 15.94
C ASN A 188 -2.92 -14.71 14.72
N GLY A 189 -3.95 -14.11 14.11
CA GLY A 189 -3.80 -13.30 12.91
C GLY A 189 -3.05 -12.00 13.18
N ARG A 190 -2.42 -11.48 12.13
CA ARG A 190 -1.58 -10.27 12.17
C ARG A 190 -2.04 -9.24 11.15
N LEU A 191 -2.08 -7.98 11.58
CA LEU A 191 -2.46 -6.83 10.75
C LEU A 191 -1.22 -6.01 10.39
N PHE A 192 -0.92 -5.90 9.10
CA PHE A 192 0.23 -5.15 8.61
C PHE A 192 -0.18 -3.97 7.72
N LEU A 193 0.54 -2.89 7.85
CA LEU A 193 0.38 -1.69 7.03
C LEU A 193 1.72 -1.30 6.39
N GLY A 194 1.76 -1.25 5.06
CA GLY A 194 2.84 -0.61 4.32
C GLY A 194 2.67 0.91 4.37
N PHE A 195 3.70 1.61 4.83
CA PHE A 195 3.72 3.06 4.99
C PHE A 195 5.02 3.65 4.44
N ASN A 196 5.07 4.96 4.19
CA ASN A 196 6.31 5.61 3.80
C ASN A 196 6.38 7.07 4.26
N SER A 197 7.56 7.69 4.09
CA SER A 197 7.87 9.04 4.57
C SER A 197 7.12 10.19 3.89
N LEU A 198 6.30 9.92 2.87
CA LEU A 198 5.38 10.91 2.30
C LEU A 198 4.09 11.03 3.13
N GLY A 199 3.83 10.06 4.00
CA GLY A 199 2.69 10.08 4.92
C GLY A 199 3.00 10.76 6.24
N ASP A 200 1.96 11.05 7.00
CA ASP A 200 2.04 11.59 8.35
C ASP A 200 1.99 10.46 9.38
N ILE A 201 3.16 9.91 9.72
CA ILE A 201 3.28 8.81 10.69
C ILE A 201 2.81 9.20 12.10
N ALA A 202 2.96 10.48 12.48
CA ALA A 202 2.50 10.96 13.78
C ALA A 202 0.96 10.94 13.85
N ARG A 203 0.30 11.37 12.79
CA ARG A 203 -1.15 11.30 12.65
C ARG A 203 -1.65 9.85 12.64
N LEU A 204 -1.00 8.94 11.89
CA LEU A 204 -1.33 7.52 11.89
C LEU A 204 -1.26 6.91 13.29
N ARG A 205 -0.16 7.15 14.01
CA ARG A 205 0.02 6.66 15.39
C ARG A 205 -1.01 7.23 16.35
N ALA A 206 -1.35 8.52 16.20
CA ALA A 206 -2.39 9.14 17.03
C ALA A 206 -3.78 8.55 16.74
N LEU A 207 -4.10 8.24 15.47
CA LEU A 207 -5.32 7.54 15.10
C LEU A 207 -5.38 6.14 15.72
N ALA A 208 -4.31 5.36 15.59
CA ALA A 208 -4.20 4.03 16.18
C ALA A 208 -4.38 4.08 17.71
N ALA A 209 -3.68 4.99 18.40
CA ALA A 209 -3.75 5.13 19.85
C ALA A 209 -5.17 5.46 20.36
N ARG A 210 -5.93 6.30 19.64
CA ARG A 210 -7.33 6.61 19.97
C ARG A 210 -8.26 5.40 19.87
N MET A 211 -7.85 4.36 19.14
CA MET A 211 -8.59 3.09 19.00
C MET A 211 -8.04 1.98 19.89
N GLY A 212 -7.13 2.31 20.82
CA GLY A 212 -6.46 1.31 21.65
C GLY A 212 -5.51 0.41 20.85
N LEU A 213 -4.95 0.93 19.75
CA LEU A 213 -4.02 0.22 18.88
C LEU A 213 -2.62 0.84 18.94
N ARG A 214 -1.62 0.02 18.59
CA ARG A 214 -0.22 0.44 18.44
C ARG A 214 0.27 0.07 17.05
N ALA A 215 0.98 1.00 16.39
CA ALA A 215 1.69 0.76 15.14
C ALA A 215 3.19 0.61 15.43
N THR A 216 3.71 -0.61 15.32
CA THR A 216 5.11 -0.96 15.57
C THR A 216 5.83 -1.17 14.26
N GLU A 217 6.98 -0.54 14.07
CA GLU A 217 7.81 -0.71 12.88
C GLU A 217 8.53 -2.06 12.94
N MET A 218 8.30 -2.90 11.93
CA MET A 218 8.92 -4.23 11.80
C MET A 218 10.11 -4.21 10.85
N GLN A 219 10.00 -3.43 9.75
CA GLN A 219 11.03 -3.33 8.72
C GLN A 219 11.09 -1.89 8.21
N ARG A 220 12.28 -1.46 7.77
CA ARG A 220 12.52 -0.14 7.17
C ARG A 220 13.58 -0.23 6.09
N ALA A 221 13.37 0.50 4.99
CA ALA A 221 14.40 0.76 3.98
C ALA A 221 14.18 2.12 3.32
N THR A 222 15.27 2.77 2.89
CA THR A 222 15.20 4.02 2.13
C THR A 222 15.64 3.78 0.70
N HIS A 223 14.78 4.13 -0.25
CA HIS A 223 15.03 4.04 -1.68
C HIS A 223 14.72 5.38 -2.35
N ARG A 224 15.34 5.62 -3.51
CA ARG A 224 15.00 6.80 -4.32
C ARG A 224 13.70 6.53 -5.09
N THR A 225 12.76 7.46 -4.99
CA THR A 225 11.55 7.51 -5.81
C THR A 225 11.63 8.80 -6.62
N GLY A 226 11.91 8.68 -7.91
CA GLY A 226 12.32 9.83 -8.71
C GLY A 226 13.62 10.45 -8.14
N ASN A 227 13.58 11.74 -7.83
CA ASN A 227 14.73 12.48 -7.29
C ASN A 227 14.76 12.56 -5.75
N ALA A 228 13.75 12.05 -5.06
CA ALA A 228 13.62 12.15 -3.61
C ALA A 228 13.94 10.81 -2.90
N PRO A 229 14.63 10.82 -1.75
CA PRO A 229 14.70 9.65 -0.89
C PRO A 229 13.32 9.45 -0.22
N VAL A 230 12.79 8.23 -0.32
CA VAL A 230 11.56 7.81 0.36
C VAL A 230 11.90 6.65 1.28
N THR A 231 11.54 6.76 2.53
CA THR A 231 11.70 5.71 3.54
C THR A 231 10.41 4.91 3.63
N PHE A 232 10.47 3.63 3.28
CA PHE A 232 9.38 2.67 3.37
C PHE A 232 9.45 1.95 4.71
N GLN A 233 8.29 1.67 5.30
CA GLN A 233 8.13 1.05 6.61
C GLN A 233 7.03 -0.02 6.54
N LEU A 234 7.32 -1.23 7.00
CA LEU A 234 6.29 -2.21 7.31
C LEU A 234 5.91 -2.05 8.79
N LEU A 235 4.66 -1.70 9.03
CA LEU A 235 4.13 -1.52 10.38
C LEU A 235 3.23 -2.70 10.75
N GLU A 236 3.39 -3.26 11.94
CA GLU A 236 2.43 -4.17 12.54
C GLU A 236 1.48 -3.40 13.47
N ILE A 237 0.19 -3.64 13.30
CA ILE A 237 -0.87 -3.01 14.11
C ILE A 237 -1.38 -4.03 15.14
N THR A 238 -1.25 -3.71 16.40
CA THR A 238 -1.66 -4.59 17.52
C THR A 238 -2.55 -3.85 18.50
N ALA A 239 -3.47 -4.57 19.16
CA ALA A 239 -4.20 -4.00 20.28
C ALA A 239 -3.25 -3.74 21.46
N THR A 240 -3.41 -2.60 22.17
CA THR A 240 -2.58 -2.23 23.33
C THR A 240 -2.90 -3.06 24.56
N ASN A 241 -4.10 -3.67 24.65
CA ASN A 241 -4.60 -4.46 25.78
C ASN A 241 -4.86 -5.93 25.38
N ARG A 242 -3.88 -6.62 24.77
CA ARG A 242 -3.87 -8.09 24.86
C ARG A 242 -3.13 -8.44 26.16
N LEU A 243 -3.89 -8.52 27.27
CA LEU A 243 -3.47 -9.25 28.47
C LEU A 243 -3.62 -10.73 28.24
#